data_478913a20d9a60cf57ff5b2b20108f02
#
_entry.id   478913a20d9a60cf57ff5b2b20108f02
#
_cell.length_a   1.000
_cell.length_b   1.000
_cell.length_c   1.000
_cell.angle_alpha   90.00
_cell.angle_beta   90.00
_cell.angle_gamma   90.00
#
_symmetry.space_group_name_H-M   'P 1'
#
loop_
_entity.id
_entity.type
_entity.pdbx_description
1 polymer ?
#
loop_
_entity_poly.entity_id
_entity_poly.type
_entity_poly.pdbx_seq_one_letter_code
_entity_poly.pdbx_strand_id
1 'polypeptide(L)'
;MKKWTIEDSNELYNIKGWGTSYFGINEKGDVYVTPCKDNTQIDLRDVMDELALRDITAPVLLRFPDILDNRIEKTASCFQKAKEEYGYKGENFVIYPIKVNQMQPVVEEIISHGKKFNLGLEAGSKPELHAVIAVQCQSDSLIICNGYKDESYIELALLAQKMGKRIFIVVEKLNELDIIAKTAKKLNVRPNIGIRIKLASSGSGKWADSGGDASKFG
;
A
#
# COMPACT_ATOMS: atom_id res chain seq x y z
N MET A 1 -25.24 -36.81 -19.64
CA MET A 1 -24.76 -35.48 -19.17
C MET A 1 -23.42 -35.70 -18.45
N LYS A 2 -22.39 -34.92 -18.76
CA LYS A 2 -21.13 -34.94 -18.00
C LYS A 2 -21.42 -34.49 -16.55
N LYS A 3 -20.95 -35.28 -15.57
CA LYS A 3 -21.09 -34.89 -14.16
C LYS A 3 -20.18 -33.69 -13.89
N TRP A 4 -20.73 -32.64 -13.27
CA TRP A 4 -19.98 -31.46 -12.88
C TRP A 4 -18.94 -31.81 -11.81
N THR A 5 -17.73 -31.26 -11.95
CA THR A 5 -16.61 -31.54 -11.03
C THR A 5 -16.10 -30.26 -10.39
N ILE A 6 -15.30 -30.40 -9.33
CA ILE A 6 -14.62 -29.27 -8.68
C ILE A 6 -13.68 -28.54 -9.67
N GLU A 7 -13.04 -29.29 -10.59
CA GLU A 7 -12.16 -28.69 -11.59
C GLU A 7 -12.97 -27.86 -12.60
N ASP A 8 -14.16 -28.31 -13.01
CA ASP A 8 -15.05 -27.51 -13.84
C ASP A 8 -15.43 -26.18 -13.12
N SER A 9 -15.61 -26.19 -11.79
CA SER A 9 -15.85 -24.98 -11.00
C SER A 9 -14.62 -24.09 -10.89
N ASN A 10 -13.44 -24.66 -10.63
CA ASN A 10 -12.18 -23.94 -10.60
C ASN A 10 -11.90 -23.17 -11.90
N GLU A 11 -12.18 -23.84 -13.04
CA GLU A 11 -12.01 -23.25 -14.36
C GLU A 11 -13.06 -22.16 -14.62
N LEU A 12 -14.35 -22.46 -14.42
CA LEU A 12 -15.46 -21.52 -14.66
C LEU A 12 -15.31 -20.23 -13.88
N TYR A 13 -14.99 -20.34 -12.58
CA TYR A 13 -14.85 -19.19 -11.69
C TYR A 13 -13.42 -18.61 -11.66
N ASN A 14 -12.50 -19.19 -12.43
CA ASN A 14 -11.10 -18.76 -12.52
C ASN A 14 -10.42 -18.57 -11.13
N ILE A 15 -10.67 -19.52 -10.21
CA ILE A 15 -10.16 -19.44 -8.83
C ILE A 15 -8.64 -19.33 -8.81
N LYS A 16 -7.93 -20.09 -9.66
CA LYS A 16 -6.46 -20.02 -9.78
C LYS A 16 -5.96 -18.64 -10.21
N GLY A 17 -6.73 -17.91 -11.03
CA GLY A 17 -6.37 -16.61 -11.56
C GLY A 17 -6.47 -15.50 -10.51
N TRP A 18 -7.65 -15.31 -9.90
CA TRP A 18 -7.84 -14.25 -8.91
C TRP A 18 -7.37 -14.64 -7.49
N GLY A 19 -7.49 -15.93 -7.15
CA GLY A 19 -7.15 -16.43 -5.82
C GLY A 19 -5.67 -16.42 -5.47
N THR A 20 -4.79 -16.36 -6.48
CA THR A 20 -3.32 -16.27 -6.33
C THR A 20 -2.73 -17.24 -5.31
N SER A 21 -3.26 -18.46 -5.29
CA SER A 21 -2.94 -19.54 -4.33
C SER A 21 -3.30 -19.28 -2.86
N TYR A 22 -4.10 -18.25 -2.57
CA TYR A 22 -4.70 -18.09 -1.24
C TYR A 22 -6.08 -18.73 -1.15
N PHE A 23 -6.80 -18.85 -2.26
CA PHE A 23 -8.13 -19.40 -2.32
C PHE A 23 -8.18 -20.67 -3.17
N GLY A 24 -9.06 -21.58 -2.80
CA GLY A 24 -9.33 -22.81 -3.51
C GLY A 24 -10.75 -23.32 -3.26
N ILE A 25 -11.08 -24.46 -3.85
CA ILE A 25 -12.34 -25.18 -3.60
C ILE A 25 -11.97 -26.53 -2.97
N ASN A 26 -12.61 -26.87 -1.84
CA ASN A 26 -12.39 -28.11 -1.12
C ASN A 26 -13.18 -29.28 -1.73
N GLU A 27 -13.04 -30.48 -1.17
CA GLU A 27 -13.73 -31.69 -1.65
C GLU A 27 -15.25 -31.62 -1.50
N LYS A 28 -15.77 -30.76 -0.61
CA LYS A 28 -17.21 -30.51 -0.44
C LYS A 28 -17.77 -29.57 -1.50
N GLY A 29 -16.91 -28.85 -2.25
CA GLY A 29 -17.30 -27.82 -3.20
C GLY A 29 -17.34 -26.41 -2.60
N ASP A 30 -16.94 -26.22 -1.35
CA ASP A 30 -16.90 -24.93 -0.66
C ASP A 30 -15.57 -24.21 -0.91
N VAL A 31 -15.62 -22.87 -0.95
CA VAL A 31 -14.42 -22.04 -1.08
C VAL A 31 -13.69 -21.99 0.26
N TYR A 32 -12.41 -22.28 0.24
CA TYR A 32 -11.52 -22.09 1.39
C TYR A 32 -10.47 -21.01 1.13
N VAL A 33 -9.90 -20.49 2.20
CA VAL A 33 -8.75 -19.58 2.18
C VAL A 33 -7.59 -20.16 3.00
N THR A 34 -6.35 -19.97 2.50
CA THR A 34 -5.08 -20.27 3.18
C THR A 34 -4.30 -18.96 3.36
N PRO A 35 -4.61 -18.13 4.38
CA PRO A 35 -4.08 -16.78 4.48
C PRO A 35 -2.56 -16.74 4.60
N CYS A 36 -1.98 -17.67 5.39
CA CYS A 36 -0.54 -17.77 5.63
C CYS A 36 0.21 -18.62 4.60
N LYS A 37 -0.50 -19.23 3.63
CA LYS A 37 0.06 -20.21 2.67
C LYS A 37 0.75 -21.40 3.35
N ASP A 38 0.29 -21.75 4.52
CA ASP A 38 0.61 -22.98 5.23
C ASP A 38 -0.47 -24.06 5.03
N ASN A 39 -0.52 -25.03 5.91
CA ASN A 39 -1.54 -26.08 5.85
C ASN A 39 -2.88 -25.68 6.50
N THR A 40 -2.99 -24.46 7.03
CA THR A 40 -4.20 -23.97 7.67
C THR A 40 -5.20 -23.53 6.61
N GLN A 41 -6.30 -24.25 6.49
CA GLN A 41 -7.41 -23.93 5.60
C GLN A 41 -8.60 -23.45 6.43
N ILE A 42 -9.18 -22.34 6.03
CA ILE A 42 -10.40 -21.78 6.61
C ILE A 42 -11.50 -21.94 5.57
N ASP A 43 -12.48 -22.78 5.86
CA ASP A 43 -13.66 -22.97 5.01
C ASP A 43 -14.57 -21.75 5.15
N LEU A 44 -14.86 -21.05 4.03
CA LEU A 44 -15.68 -19.83 4.08
C LEU A 44 -17.15 -20.14 4.33
N ARG A 45 -17.60 -21.36 4.05
CA ARG A 45 -18.96 -21.79 4.40
C ARG A 45 -19.10 -21.87 5.91
N ASP A 46 -18.15 -22.52 6.58
CA ASP A 46 -18.15 -22.64 8.04
C ASP A 46 -18.10 -21.23 8.70
N VAL A 47 -17.32 -20.29 8.15
CA VAL A 47 -17.29 -18.88 8.63
C VAL A 47 -18.67 -18.23 8.49
N MET A 48 -19.37 -18.42 7.37
CA MET A 48 -20.69 -17.84 7.16
C MET A 48 -21.73 -18.44 8.09
N ASP A 49 -21.66 -19.73 8.34
CA ASP A 49 -22.57 -20.43 9.26
C ASP A 49 -22.34 -19.96 10.71
N GLU A 50 -21.09 -19.77 11.14
CA GLU A 50 -20.74 -19.17 12.44
C GLU A 50 -21.22 -17.71 12.59
N LEU A 51 -21.14 -16.91 11.52
CA LEU A 51 -21.67 -15.55 11.53
C LEU A 51 -23.20 -15.54 11.67
N ALA A 52 -23.88 -16.45 10.97
CA ALA A 52 -25.34 -16.58 11.06
C ALA A 52 -25.80 -16.96 12.48
N LEU A 53 -25.04 -17.79 13.21
CA LEU A 53 -25.33 -18.10 14.64
C LEU A 53 -25.21 -16.88 15.56
N ARG A 54 -24.56 -15.82 15.09
CA ARG A 54 -24.42 -14.53 15.80
C ARG A 54 -25.33 -13.45 15.24
N ASP A 55 -26.36 -13.81 14.49
CA ASP A 55 -27.31 -12.92 13.81
C ASP A 55 -26.65 -11.96 12.80
N ILE A 56 -25.44 -12.30 12.30
CA ILE A 56 -24.78 -11.55 11.24
C ILE A 56 -25.08 -12.23 9.90
N THR A 57 -25.81 -11.53 9.04
CA THR A 57 -26.25 -12.05 7.73
C THR A 57 -25.52 -11.37 6.57
N ALA A 58 -25.47 -12.03 5.42
CA ALA A 58 -24.94 -11.45 4.18
C ALA A 58 -25.72 -10.18 3.76
N PRO A 59 -25.04 -9.20 3.11
CA PRO A 59 -23.66 -9.27 2.65
C PRO A 59 -22.63 -8.97 3.76
N VAL A 60 -21.52 -9.70 3.77
CA VAL A 60 -20.39 -9.49 4.69
C VAL A 60 -19.10 -9.29 3.93
N LEU A 61 -18.19 -8.49 4.48
CA LEU A 61 -16.86 -8.30 3.96
C LEU A 61 -15.84 -8.99 4.87
N LEU A 62 -15.29 -10.10 4.41
CA LEU A 62 -14.23 -10.83 5.11
C LEU A 62 -12.86 -10.25 4.73
N ARG A 63 -11.99 -10.05 5.72
CA ARG A 63 -10.61 -9.62 5.53
C ARG A 63 -9.67 -10.58 6.22
N PHE A 64 -8.57 -10.86 5.56
CA PHE A 64 -7.52 -11.76 6.06
C PHE A 64 -6.20 -10.95 6.10
N PRO A 65 -5.85 -10.35 7.25
CA PRO A 65 -4.62 -9.55 7.41
C PRO A 65 -3.35 -10.31 6.99
N ASP A 66 -3.27 -11.60 7.31
CA ASP A 66 -2.13 -12.46 6.95
C ASP A 66 -1.83 -12.46 5.44
N ILE A 67 -2.83 -12.23 4.59
CA ILE A 67 -2.60 -12.08 3.14
C ILE A 67 -1.83 -10.80 2.85
N LEU A 68 -2.15 -9.69 3.53
CA LEU A 68 -1.40 -8.44 3.41
C LEU A 68 0.04 -8.64 3.86
N ASP A 69 0.24 -9.27 5.00
CA ASP A 69 1.54 -9.58 5.58
C ASP A 69 2.40 -10.40 4.64
N ASN A 70 1.86 -11.48 4.11
CA ASN A 70 2.55 -12.32 3.13
C ASN A 70 2.91 -11.53 1.86
N ARG A 71 2.04 -10.60 1.40
CA ARG A 71 2.33 -9.76 0.22
C ARG A 71 3.44 -8.74 0.50
N ILE A 72 3.45 -8.13 1.68
CA ILE A 72 4.51 -7.22 2.12
C ILE A 72 5.85 -7.98 2.18
N GLU A 73 5.89 -9.13 2.84
CA GLU A 73 7.08 -9.97 2.93
C GLU A 73 7.61 -10.40 1.57
N LYS A 74 6.72 -10.84 0.68
CA LYS A 74 7.11 -11.23 -0.67
C LYS A 74 7.72 -10.07 -1.45
N THR A 75 7.11 -8.88 -1.35
CA THR A 75 7.64 -7.69 -2.01
C THR A 75 9.03 -7.33 -1.47
N ALA A 76 9.17 -7.25 -0.15
CA ALA A 76 10.43 -6.94 0.50
C ALA A 76 11.52 -7.97 0.16
N SER A 77 11.19 -9.27 0.18
CA SER A 77 12.14 -10.35 -0.16
C SER A 77 12.62 -10.29 -1.61
N CYS A 78 11.77 -9.88 -2.56
CA CYS A 78 12.19 -9.70 -3.96
C CYS A 78 13.24 -8.58 -4.08
N PHE A 79 13.02 -7.44 -3.42
CA PHE A 79 13.99 -6.35 -3.40
C PHE A 79 15.28 -6.75 -2.67
N GLN A 80 15.17 -7.47 -1.55
CA GLN A 80 16.34 -7.93 -0.83
C GLN A 80 17.21 -8.88 -1.68
N LYS A 81 16.60 -9.84 -2.38
CA LYS A 81 17.31 -10.72 -3.32
C LYS A 81 17.99 -9.94 -4.44
N ALA A 82 17.31 -8.95 -5.04
CA ALA A 82 17.90 -8.11 -6.05
C ALA A 82 19.09 -7.30 -5.51
N LYS A 83 18.99 -6.76 -4.29
CA LYS A 83 20.13 -6.08 -3.63
C LYS A 83 21.34 -6.98 -3.49
N GLU A 84 21.14 -8.22 -3.08
CA GLU A 84 22.23 -9.21 -2.92
C GLU A 84 22.84 -9.56 -4.28
N GLU A 85 21.99 -9.87 -5.26
CA GLU A 85 22.41 -10.24 -6.62
C GLU A 85 23.24 -9.15 -7.31
N TYR A 86 22.82 -7.88 -7.19
CA TYR A 86 23.50 -6.75 -7.82
C TYR A 86 24.50 -6.03 -6.89
N GLY A 87 24.74 -6.52 -5.68
CA GLY A 87 25.67 -5.91 -4.73
C GLY A 87 25.27 -4.49 -4.30
N TYR A 88 23.99 -4.13 -4.36
CA TYR A 88 23.50 -2.80 -4.00
C TYR A 88 23.63 -2.56 -2.50
N LYS A 89 24.28 -1.45 -2.11
CA LYS A 89 24.58 -1.12 -0.70
C LYS A 89 23.58 -0.18 -0.04
N GLY A 90 22.70 0.44 -0.83
CA GLY A 90 21.67 1.33 -0.29
C GLY A 90 20.54 0.57 0.40
N GLU A 91 19.75 1.29 1.18
CA GLU A 91 18.52 0.75 1.77
C GLU A 91 17.37 0.77 0.77
N ASN A 92 16.43 -0.15 0.91
CA ASN A 92 15.18 -0.17 0.19
C ASN A 92 14.03 0.24 1.12
N PHE A 93 13.16 1.12 0.63
CA PHE A 93 11.96 1.57 1.32
C PHE A 93 10.74 1.27 0.46
N VAL A 94 9.81 0.51 0.99
CA VAL A 94 8.51 0.29 0.34
C VAL A 94 7.56 1.36 0.85
N ILE A 95 6.92 2.11 -0.04
CA ILE A 95 6.00 3.19 0.34
C ILE A 95 4.60 2.82 -0.10
N TYR A 96 3.67 2.74 0.85
CA TYR A 96 2.27 2.46 0.59
C TYR A 96 1.47 3.77 0.48
N PRO A 97 0.83 4.04 -0.67
CA PRO A 97 -0.03 5.22 -0.83
C PRO A 97 -1.39 4.95 -0.17
N ILE A 98 -1.73 5.71 0.87
CA ILE A 98 -2.97 5.45 1.63
C ILE A 98 -4.25 5.64 0.81
N LYS A 99 -4.21 6.42 -0.27
CA LYS A 99 -5.35 6.60 -1.19
C LYS A 99 -5.87 5.29 -1.79
N VAL A 100 -5.05 4.25 -1.86
CA VAL A 100 -5.43 2.93 -2.39
C VAL A 100 -6.47 2.26 -1.50
N ASN A 101 -6.24 2.26 -0.18
CA ASN A 101 -7.21 1.87 0.83
C ASN A 101 -6.88 2.60 2.14
N GLN A 102 -7.73 3.56 2.53
CA GLN A 102 -7.54 4.44 3.69
C GLN A 102 -8.16 3.88 4.97
N MET A 103 -8.72 2.68 4.93
CA MET A 103 -9.34 2.11 6.14
C MET A 103 -8.28 1.93 7.22
N GLN A 104 -8.55 2.52 8.38
CA GLN A 104 -7.62 2.54 9.51
C GLN A 104 -7.06 1.15 9.84
N PRO A 105 -7.87 0.07 10.00
CA PRO A 105 -7.33 -1.25 10.32
C PRO A 105 -6.37 -1.80 9.25
N VAL A 106 -6.60 -1.47 7.96
CA VAL A 106 -5.72 -1.90 6.86
C VAL A 106 -4.40 -1.16 6.91
N VAL A 107 -4.43 0.16 7.14
CA VAL A 107 -3.21 0.98 7.20
C VAL A 107 -2.38 0.65 8.44
N GLU A 108 -3.03 0.42 9.58
CA GLU A 108 -2.36 0.00 10.82
C GLU A 108 -1.67 -1.36 10.65
N GLU A 109 -2.32 -2.34 10.02
CA GLU A 109 -1.72 -3.64 9.73
C GLU A 109 -0.50 -3.49 8.83
N ILE A 110 -0.62 -2.74 7.72
CA ILE A 110 0.47 -2.49 6.78
C ILE A 110 1.67 -1.88 7.49
N ILE A 111 1.48 -0.90 8.38
CA ILE A 111 2.58 -0.26 9.10
C ILE A 111 3.15 -1.17 10.17
N SER A 112 2.31 -1.85 10.94
CA SER A 112 2.74 -2.74 12.01
C SER A 112 3.63 -3.87 11.46
N HIS A 113 3.14 -4.59 10.46
CA HIS A 113 3.87 -5.69 9.84
C HIS A 113 5.04 -5.20 8.97
N GLY A 114 4.84 -4.08 8.25
CA GLY A 114 5.83 -3.52 7.33
C GLY A 114 7.03 -2.87 8.00
N LYS A 115 6.98 -2.57 9.30
CA LYS A 115 8.05 -1.88 10.04
C LYS A 115 9.40 -2.57 9.88
N LYS A 116 9.45 -3.90 9.97
CA LYS A 116 10.67 -4.70 9.79
C LYS A 116 11.27 -4.65 8.38
N PHE A 117 10.53 -4.10 7.41
CA PHE A 117 10.93 -3.99 6.01
C PHE A 117 11.11 -2.53 5.54
N ASN A 118 11.25 -1.58 6.47
CA ASN A 118 11.34 -0.15 6.17
C ASN A 118 10.13 0.37 5.37
N LEU A 119 8.93 -0.17 5.63
CA LEU A 119 7.72 0.29 4.96
C LEU A 119 7.29 1.65 5.51
N GLY A 120 7.02 2.59 4.60
CA GLY A 120 6.50 3.91 4.92
C GLY A 120 5.15 4.17 4.24
N LEU A 121 4.63 5.38 4.40
CA LEU A 121 3.35 5.81 3.82
C LEU A 121 3.54 7.00 2.88
N GLU A 122 2.68 7.07 1.86
CA GLU A 122 2.54 8.27 1.01
C GLU A 122 1.21 8.94 1.31
N ALA A 123 1.27 10.27 1.42
CA ALA A 123 0.12 11.14 1.49
C ALA A 123 0.08 12.05 0.26
N GLY A 124 -1.00 12.02 -0.51
CA GLY A 124 -1.21 12.84 -1.70
C GLY A 124 -2.03 14.11 -1.44
N SER A 125 -2.47 14.31 -0.20
CA SER A 125 -3.26 15.48 0.20
C SER A 125 -3.08 15.79 1.68
N LYS A 126 -3.47 17.00 2.08
CA LYS A 126 -3.40 17.43 3.48
C LYS A 126 -4.25 16.55 4.44
N PRO A 127 -5.50 16.17 4.12
CA PRO A 127 -6.25 15.23 4.94
C PRO A 127 -5.57 13.87 5.08
N GLU A 128 -4.99 13.35 4.00
CA GLU A 128 -4.22 12.11 4.06
C GLU A 128 -2.99 12.24 4.96
N LEU A 129 -2.29 13.38 4.93
CA LEU A 129 -1.15 13.61 5.81
C LEU A 129 -1.55 13.60 7.30
N HIS A 130 -2.71 14.17 7.65
CA HIS A 130 -3.23 14.07 9.01
C HIS A 130 -3.45 12.61 9.43
N ALA A 131 -4.06 11.79 8.57
CA ALA A 131 -4.28 10.37 8.83
C ALA A 131 -2.95 9.61 8.96
N VAL A 132 -1.99 9.87 8.06
CA VAL A 132 -0.65 9.26 8.10
C VAL A 132 0.09 9.58 9.39
N ILE A 133 0.09 10.85 9.81
CA ILE A 133 0.74 11.27 11.08
C ILE A 133 0.08 10.57 12.27
N ALA A 134 -1.22 10.45 12.28
CA ALA A 134 -1.97 9.81 13.36
C ALA A 134 -1.64 8.30 13.47
N VAL A 135 -1.64 7.58 12.35
CA VAL A 135 -1.31 6.14 12.32
C VAL A 135 0.16 5.89 12.65
N GLN A 136 1.06 6.76 12.20
CA GLN A 136 2.51 6.65 12.46
C GLN A 136 2.97 7.37 13.73
N CYS A 137 2.11 7.65 14.68
CA CYS A 137 2.47 8.46 15.86
C CYS A 137 3.69 7.92 16.63
N GLN A 138 3.88 6.60 16.67
CA GLN A 138 5.01 5.92 17.36
C GLN A 138 6.08 5.37 16.38
N SER A 139 5.98 5.68 15.08
CA SER A 139 6.89 5.14 14.07
C SER A 139 7.80 6.24 13.52
N ASP A 140 9.04 5.87 13.20
CA ASP A 140 10.03 6.65 12.46
C ASP A 140 10.04 6.31 10.95
N SER A 141 9.06 5.54 10.50
CA SER A 141 8.90 5.16 9.10
C SER A 141 8.79 6.39 8.19
N LEU A 142 9.24 6.21 6.96
CA LEU A 142 9.28 7.28 5.97
C LEU A 142 7.88 7.74 5.56
N ILE A 143 7.66 9.05 5.50
CA ILE A 143 6.45 9.69 4.96
C ILE A 143 6.81 10.45 3.70
N ILE A 144 6.13 10.15 2.59
CA ILE A 144 6.28 10.85 1.32
C ILE A 144 5.07 11.74 1.08
N CYS A 145 5.28 13.06 1.00
CA CYS A 145 4.24 14.04 0.73
C CYS A 145 4.21 14.36 -0.77
N ASN A 146 3.29 13.74 -1.50
CA ASN A 146 3.00 13.98 -2.92
C ASN A 146 1.80 14.91 -3.12
N GLY A 147 1.39 15.11 -4.36
CA GLY A 147 0.27 15.98 -4.75
C GLY A 147 0.61 17.46 -4.69
N TYR A 148 -0.33 18.29 -5.12
CA TYR A 148 -0.19 19.74 -5.06
C TYR A 148 -0.38 20.24 -3.64
N LYS A 149 0.55 21.11 -3.19
CA LYS A 149 0.63 21.53 -1.79
C LYS A 149 0.38 23.00 -1.64
N ASP A 150 -0.56 23.35 -0.77
CA ASP A 150 -0.73 24.69 -0.26
C ASP A 150 0.20 24.96 0.94
N GLU A 151 0.21 26.22 1.42
CA GLU A 151 1.04 26.62 2.56
C GLU A 151 0.73 25.78 3.81
N SER A 152 -0.55 25.48 4.06
CA SER A 152 -0.95 24.73 5.25
C SER A 152 -0.57 23.26 5.19
N TYR A 153 -0.53 22.65 4.00
CA TYR A 153 -0.02 21.27 3.82
C TYR A 153 1.49 21.25 4.10
N ILE A 154 2.24 22.19 3.54
CA ILE A 154 3.69 22.31 3.75
C ILE A 154 4.00 22.58 5.23
N GLU A 155 3.26 23.48 5.87
CA GLU A 155 3.43 23.79 7.30
C GLU A 155 3.20 22.54 8.16
N LEU A 156 2.13 21.78 7.91
CA LEU A 156 1.86 20.52 8.61
C LEU A 156 2.99 19.51 8.45
N ALA A 157 3.51 19.33 7.21
CA ALA A 157 4.62 18.41 6.96
C ALA A 157 5.89 18.84 7.72
N LEU A 158 6.22 20.13 7.71
CA LEU A 158 7.39 20.64 8.41
C LEU A 158 7.25 20.60 9.94
N LEU A 159 6.04 20.82 10.47
CA LEU A 159 5.76 20.64 11.91
C LEU A 159 5.92 19.19 12.32
N ALA A 160 5.39 18.26 11.55
CA ALA A 160 5.57 16.83 11.81
C ALA A 160 7.05 16.42 11.71
N GLN A 161 7.82 16.99 10.78
CA GLN A 161 9.27 16.79 10.71
C GLN A 161 9.97 17.34 11.95
N LYS A 162 9.57 18.51 12.44
CA LYS A 162 10.08 19.10 13.68
C LYS A 162 9.79 18.24 14.91
N MET A 163 8.68 17.50 14.89
CA MET A 163 8.32 16.50 15.91
C MET A 163 9.09 15.17 15.78
N GLY A 164 10.05 15.10 14.85
CA GLY A 164 10.89 13.91 14.67
C GLY A 164 10.40 12.93 13.59
N LYS A 165 9.36 13.27 12.82
CA LYS A 165 8.93 12.41 11.70
C LYS A 165 9.89 12.51 10.52
N ARG A 166 10.13 11.39 9.87
CA ARG A 166 10.99 11.29 8.68
C ARG A 166 10.16 11.59 7.42
N ILE A 167 10.10 12.86 7.02
CA ILE A 167 9.23 13.34 5.93
C ILE A 167 10.07 13.80 4.74
N PHE A 168 9.60 13.48 3.52
CA PHE A 168 10.05 14.09 2.27
C PHE A 168 8.88 14.80 1.60
N ILE A 169 9.09 16.08 1.27
CA ILE A 169 8.13 16.89 0.52
C ILE A 169 8.51 16.83 -0.95
N VAL A 170 7.70 16.16 -1.77
CA VAL A 170 7.96 16.02 -3.21
C VAL A 170 7.39 17.23 -3.93
N VAL A 171 8.26 18.04 -4.49
CA VAL A 171 7.91 19.23 -5.27
C VAL A 171 7.34 18.83 -6.62
N GLU A 172 6.11 19.24 -6.91
CA GLU A 172 5.40 18.98 -8.17
C GLU A 172 5.21 20.28 -8.99
N LYS A 173 5.24 21.43 -8.32
CA LYS A 173 5.15 22.77 -8.93
C LYS A 173 6.27 23.67 -8.42
N LEU A 174 6.88 24.46 -9.31
CA LEU A 174 7.99 25.33 -8.96
C LEU A 174 7.67 26.32 -7.83
N ASN A 175 6.45 26.86 -7.79
CA ASN A 175 6.03 27.76 -6.73
C ASN A 175 5.97 27.13 -5.33
N GLU A 176 5.92 25.79 -5.23
CA GLU A 176 6.00 25.10 -3.95
C GLU A 176 7.36 25.31 -3.28
N LEU A 177 8.44 25.52 -4.04
CA LEU A 177 9.77 25.77 -3.49
C LEU A 177 9.81 27.05 -2.65
N ASP A 178 9.18 28.13 -3.12
CA ASP A 178 9.12 29.39 -2.40
C ASP A 178 8.33 29.25 -1.09
N ILE A 179 7.22 28.52 -1.14
CA ILE A 179 6.40 28.25 0.04
C ILE A 179 7.18 27.40 1.04
N ILE A 180 7.86 26.33 0.57
CA ILE A 180 8.69 25.47 1.42
C ILE A 180 9.80 26.29 2.08
N ALA A 181 10.54 27.12 1.30
CA ALA A 181 11.65 27.91 1.82
C ALA A 181 11.18 28.92 2.89
N LYS A 182 10.08 29.63 2.60
CA LYS A 182 9.48 30.61 3.53
C LYS A 182 9.03 29.94 4.82
N THR A 183 8.30 28.82 4.71
CA THR A 183 7.74 28.10 5.86
C THR A 183 8.83 27.41 6.68
N ALA A 184 9.82 26.82 6.02
CA ALA A 184 10.99 26.22 6.66
C ALA A 184 11.79 27.24 7.49
N LYS A 185 12.00 28.45 6.95
CA LYS A 185 12.63 29.56 7.68
C LYS A 185 11.79 30.00 8.89
N LYS A 186 10.47 30.15 8.73
CA LYS A 186 9.53 30.49 9.80
C LYS A 186 9.59 29.50 10.96
N LEU A 187 9.63 28.20 10.65
CA LEU A 187 9.61 27.11 11.63
C LEU A 187 11.00 26.71 12.14
N ASN A 188 12.07 27.27 11.54
CA ASN A 188 13.47 26.87 11.79
C ASN A 188 13.67 25.36 11.61
N VAL A 189 13.25 24.81 10.47
CA VAL A 189 13.35 23.39 10.10
C VAL A 189 14.05 23.28 8.75
N ARG A 190 15.00 22.35 8.61
CA ARG A 190 15.60 22.02 7.32
C ARG A 190 14.73 20.96 6.61
N PRO A 191 14.04 21.30 5.49
CA PRO A 191 13.17 20.37 4.82
C PRO A 191 13.97 19.29 4.08
N ASN A 192 13.44 18.07 4.04
CA ASN A 192 13.86 17.06 3.06
C ASN A 192 12.96 17.20 1.83
N ILE A 193 13.56 17.40 0.68
CA ILE A 193 12.85 17.70 -0.57
C ILE A 193 13.09 16.60 -1.58
N GLY A 194 12.02 16.13 -2.21
CA GLY A 194 12.03 15.34 -3.44
C GLY A 194 11.58 16.20 -4.62
N ILE A 195 11.88 15.78 -5.83
CA ILE A 195 11.44 16.47 -7.06
C ILE A 195 10.74 15.44 -7.95
N ARG A 196 9.56 15.79 -8.44
CA ARG A 196 8.86 14.99 -9.43
C ARG A 196 9.17 15.49 -10.83
N ILE A 197 9.79 14.64 -11.64
CA ILE A 197 10.13 14.93 -13.03
C ILE A 197 9.18 14.16 -13.94
N LYS A 198 8.38 14.87 -14.75
CA LYS A 198 7.59 14.25 -15.82
C LYS A 198 8.50 13.85 -16.96
N LEU A 199 8.32 12.63 -17.47
CA LEU A 199 9.01 12.17 -18.65
C LEU A 199 8.29 12.66 -19.91
N ALA A 200 9.00 13.30 -20.82
CA ALA A 200 8.49 13.70 -22.12
C ALA A 200 8.37 12.51 -23.11
N SER A 201 9.08 11.41 -22.84
CA SER A 201 9.02 10.19 -23.65
C SER A 201 7.77 9.38 -23.32
N SER A 202 7.09 8.90 -24.35
CA SER A 202 5.99 7.93 -24.19
C SER A 202 6.52 6.55 -23.83
N GLY A 203 5.76 5.81 -23.01
CA GLY A 203 6.01 4.41 -22.75
C GLY A 203 5.77 3.53 -24.00
N SER A 204 6.00 2.24 -23.87
CA SER A 204 5.72 1.26 -24.92
C SER A 204 4.59 0.30 -24.54
N GLY A 205 3.87 -0.22 -25.53
CA GLY A 205 2.82 -1.20 -25.34
C GLY A 205 1.67 -0.67 -24.44
N LYS A 206 1.27 -1.45 -23.44
CA LYS A 206 0.18 -1.09 -22.48
C LYS A 206 0.52 0.14 -21.61
N TRP A 207 1.76 0.60 -21.60
CA TRP A 207 2.26 1.72 -20.81
C TRP A 207 2.51 2.98 -21.65
N ALA A 208 2.04 3.00 -22.90
CA ALA A 208 2.18 4.15 -23.82
C ALA A 208 1.71 5.47 -23.18
N ASP A 209 0.61 5.41 -22.42
CA ASP A 209 0.01 6.58 -21.75
C ASP A 209 0.65 6.92 -20.39
N SER A 210 1.70 6.19 -19.97
CA SER A 210 2.37 6.43 -18.69
C SER A 210 3.39 7.57 -18.74
N GLY A 211 3.75 8.05 -19.93
CA GLY A 211 4.64 9.18 -20.18
C GLY A 211 3.98 10.27 -21.02
N GLY A 212 4.70 11.35 -21.28
CA GLY A 212 4.22 12.49 -22.04
C GLY A 212 3.42 13.51 -21.23
N ASP A 213 3.02 14.60 -21.88
CA ASP A 213 2.44 15.78 -21.21
C ASP A 213 1.11 15.50 -20.52
N ALA A 214 0.31 14.58 -21.03
CA ALA A 214 -0.98 14.19 -20.46
C ALA A 214 -0.85 13.21 -19.28
N SER A 215 0.33 12.62 -19.06
CA SER A 215 0.55 11.64 -18.00
C SER A 215 0.51 12.27 -16.61
N LYS A 216 -0.07 11.54 -15.66
CA LYS A 216 -0.03 11.88 -14.23
C LYS A 216 1.17 11.28 -13.48
N PHE A 217 1.92 10.42 -14.14
CA PHE A 217 3.10 9.79 -13.57
C PHE A 217 4.35 10.66 -13.79
N GLY A 218 5.30 10.52 -12.92
CA GLY A 218 6.59 11.17 -13.03
C GLY A 218 7.70 10.15 -12.98
#